data_d03be3a74f459cf96a74fb41d19980e7
#
_entry.id   d03be3a74f459cf96a74fb41d19980e7
#
_cell.length_a   1.000
_cell.length_b   1.000
_cell.length_c   1.000
_cell.angle_alpha   90.00
_cell.angle_beta   90.00
_cell.angle_gamma   90.00
#
_symmetry.space_group_name_H-M   'P 1'
#
loop_
_entity.id
_entity.type
_entity.pdbx_description
1 polymer ?
#
loop_
_entity_poly.entity_id
_entity_poly.type
_entity_poly.pdbx_seq_one_letter_code
_entity_poly.pdbx_strand_id
1 'polypeptide(L)'
;LGDVYKRQLDMYAKQGHKTILFVLGGTGETALKEQYGEFQCILQVSNYIGFMIEEAVERGFTDILIGGFVGKLVKVASGTMNTHSHVADGRIETICTHAALHGAPTSVIKKIYDCLTTKAAMKIVEEEGLMDIWPDMAQKASEYCEKTAHKMARVGIIFLDGQNEILAASENIKEVLSACKK
;
A
#
# COMPACT_ATOMS: atom_id res chain seq x y z
N LEU A 1 20.24 -6.65 -4.46
CA LEU A 1 18.81 -6.86 -4.18
C LEU A 1 17.96 -6.58 -5.42
N GLY A 2 18.24 -5.50 -6.16
CA GLY A 2 17.53 -5.17 -7.38
C GLY A 2 17.58 -6.26 -8.44
N ASP A 3 18.71 -6.90 -8.64
CA ASP A 3 18.86 -7.98 -9.61
C ASP A 3 18.04 -9.23 -9.28
N VAL A 4 17.85 -9.54 -7.99
CA VAL A 4 16.99 -10.64 -7.55
C VAL A 4 15.53 -10.37 -7.91
N TYR A 5 15.03 -9.16 -7.64
CA TYR A 5 13.67 -8.75 -8.00
C TYR A 5 13.44 -8.76 -9.52
N LYS A 6 14.39 -8.25 -10.30
CA LYS A 6 14.32 -8.28 -11.77
C LYS A 6 14.20 -9.69 -12.32
N ARG A 7 15.02 -10.63 -11.82
CA ARG A 7 14.95 -12.03 -12.23
C ARG A 7 13.62 -12.70 -11.92
N GLN A 8 13.05 -12.40 -10.74
CA GLN A 8 11.73 -12.94 -10.36
C GLN A 8 10.63 -12.38 -11.25
N LEU A 9 10.65 -11.07 -11.53
CA LEU A 9 9.71 -10.44 -12.46
C LEU A 9 9.86 -10.99 -13.89
N ASP A 10 11.10 -11.18 -14.37
CA ASP A 10 11.39 -11.79 -15.67
C ASP A 10 10.82 -13.21 -15.78
N MET A 11 10.93 -13.99 -14.72
CA MET A 11 10.39 -15.35 -14.67
C MET A 11 8.87 -15.34 -14.84
N TYR A 12 8.17 -14.54 -14.06
CA TYR A 12 6.70 -14.42 -14.16
C TYR A 12 6.25 -13.87 -15.51
N ALA A 13 6.92 -12.85 -16.03
CA ALA A 13 6.60 -12.27 -17.34
C ALA A 13 6.79 -13.29 -18.48
N LYS A 14 7.86 -14.10 -18.46
CA LYS A 14 8.10 -15.18 -19.42
C LYS A 14 7.05 -16.28 -19.35
N GLN A 15 6.44 -16.51 -18.19
CA GLN A 15 5.32 -17.41 -18.01
C GLN A 15 3.98 -16.83 -18.50
N GLY A 16 3.97 -15.59 -18.98
CA GLY A 16 2.79 -14.93 -19.51
C GLY A 16 1.91 -14.20 -18.49
N HIS A 17 2.38 -14.09 -17.23
CA HIS A 17 1.64 -13.39 -16.19
C HIS A 17 1.59 -11.88 -16.46
N LYS A 18 0.43 -11.28 -16.18
CA LYS A 18 0.15 -9.84 -16.32
C LYS A 18 -0.26 -9.18 -15.01
N THR A 19 -0.36 -9.96 -13.96
CA THR A 19 -0.82 -9.54 -12.64
C THR A 19 0.16 -9.99 -11.58
N ILE A 20 0.35 -9.17 -10.54
CA ILE A 20 1.28 -9.49 -9.46
C ILE A 20 0.84 -8.87 -8.15
N LEU A 21 1.09 -9.57 -7.04
CA LEU A 21 0.97 -9.08 -5.68
C LEU A 21 2.37 -8.72 -5.13
N PHE A 22 2.54 -7.47 -4.74
CA PHE A 22 3.66 -7.01 -3.93
C PHE A 22 3.25 -6.96 -2.45
N VAL A 23 3.96 -7.67 -1.61
CA VAL A 23 3.69 -7.72 -0.17
C VAL A 23 4.82 -7.00 0.58
N LEU A 24 4.43 -6.08 1.46
CA LEU A 24 5.36 -5.41 2.38
C LEU A 24 5.32 -6.10 3.74
N GLY A 25 6.43 -6.76 4.09
CA GLY A 25 6.57 -7.47 5.36
C GLY A 25 6.11 -8.93 5.31
N GLY A 26 6.71 -9.78 6.16
CA GLY A 26 6.57 -11.23 6.08
C GLY A 26 5.19 -11.78 6.44
N THR A 27 4.43 -11.10 7.29
CA THR A 27 3.10 -11.57 7.74
C THR A 27 1.96 -11.15 6.81
N GLY A 28 2.18 -10.14 5.97
CA GLY A 28 1.15 -9.63 5.06
C GLY A 28 0.70 -10.63 4.01
N GLU A 29 1.60 -11.48 3.52
CA GLU A 29 1.27 -12.51 2.54
C GLU A 29 0.25 -13.50 3.09
N THR A 30 0.47 -14.01 4.29
CA THR A 30 -0.45 -14.96 4.94
C THR A 30 -1.82 -14.33 5.13
N ALA A 31 -1.89 -13.11 5.64
CA ALA A 31 -3.14 -12.39 5.85
C ALA A 31 -3.93 -12.19 4.55
N LEU A 32 -3.25 -11.80 3.46
CA LEU A 32 -3.89 -11.61 2.17
C LEU A 32 -4.38 -12.92 1.55
N LYS A 33 -3.62 -14.02 1.70
CA LYS A 33 -4.05 -15.35 1.26
C LYS A 33 -5.24 -15.88 2.05
N GLU A 34 -5.26 -15.69 3.35
CA GLU A 34 -6.39 -16.08 4.20
C GLU A 34 -7.68 -15.34 3.80
N GLN A 35 -7.57 -14.05 3.50
CA GLN A 35 -8.72 -13.23 3.15
C GLN A 35 -9.18 -13.43 1.71
N TYR A 36 -8.26 -13.56 0.76
CA TYR A 36 -8.57 -13.54 -0.67
C TYR A 36 -8.23 -14.85 -1.40
N GLY A 37 -7.58 -15.82 -0.75
CA GLY A 37 -7.11 -17.06 -1.37
C GLY A 37 -5.77 -16.91 -2.08
N GLU A 38 -5.34 -17.93 -2.83
CA GLU A 38 -4.02 -17.98 -3.45
C GLU A 38 -3.87 -16.97 -4.61
N PHE A 39 -2.65 -16.47 -4.77
CA PHE A 39 -2.21 -15.62 -5.86
C PHE A 39 -1.14 -16.35 -6.69
N GLN A 40 -1.20 -16.19 -8.01
CA GLN A 40 -0.24 -16.85 -8.91
C GLN A 40 1.16 -16.24 -8.86
N CYS A 41 1.24 -14.92 -8.72
CA CYS A 41 2.49 -14.19 -8.67
C CYS A 41 2.56 -13.35 -7.42
N ILE A 42 3.53 -13.63 -6.56
CA ILE A 42 3.76 -12.91 -5.31
C ILE A 42 5.23 -12.58 -5.20
N LEU A 43 5.53 -11.34 -4.84
CA LEU A 43 6.86 -10.92 -4.43
C LEU A 43 6.79 -10.18 -3.09
N GLN A 44 7.58 -10.63 -2.14
CA GLN A 44 7.85 -9.83 -0.94
C GLN A 44 8.80 -8.71 -1.33
N VAL A 45 8.33 -7.48 -1.23
CA VAL A 45 9.11 -6.28 -1.51
C VAL A 45 9.49 -5.58 -0.22
N SER A 46 10.65 -4.95 -0.21
CA SER A 46 11.11 -4.17 0.93
C SER A 46 10.53 -2.75 0.87
N ASN A 47 11.39 -1.75 0.78
CA ASN A 47 10.99 -0.35 0.80
C ASN A 47 10.91 0.29 -0.60
N TYR A 48 11.25 -0.44 -1.65
CA TYR A 48 11.47 0.10 -2.99
C TYR A 48 10.23 -0.03 -3.88
N ILE A 49 9.09 0.48 -3.41
CA ILE A 49 7.80 0.33 -4.09
C ILE A 49 7.84 0.94 -5.49
N GLY A 50 8.36 2.15 -5.63
CA GLY A 50 8.45 2.82 -6.93
C GLY A 50 9.26 2.02 -7.95
N PHE A 51 10.44 1.58 -7.55
CA PHE A 51 11.28 0.71 -8.38
C PHE A 51 10.56 -0.55 -8.83
N MET A 52 9.85 -1.22 -7.92
CA MET A 52 9.13 -2.44 -8.23
C MET A 52 7.97 -2.23 -9.20
N ILE A 53 7.26 -1.11 -9.08
CA ILE A 53 6.19 -0.73 -10.01
C ILE A 53 6.77 -0.48 -11.40
N GLU A 54 7.82 0.31 -11.51
CA GLU A 54 8.48 0.61 -12.80
C GLU A 54 8.99 -0.67 -13.48
N GLU A 55 9.68 -1.52 -12.75
CA GLU A 55 10.19 -2.80 -13.27
C GLU A 55 9.08 -3.77 -13.69
N ALA A 56 7.94 -3.76 -12.99
CA ALA A 56 6.78 -4.56 -13.38
C ALA A 56 6.14 -4.03 -14.68
N VAL A 57 5.95 -2.72 -14.78
CA VAL A 57 5.37 -2.08 -15.97
C VAL A 57 6.25 -2.30 -17.21
N GLU A 58 7.57 -2.19 -17.08
CA GLU A 58 8.52 -2.47 -18.18
C GLU A 58 8.38 -3.89 -18.71
N ARG A 59 7.98 -4.84 -17.88
CA ARG A 59 7.74 -6.26 -18.25
C ARG A 59 6.30 -6.56 -18.67
N GLY A 60 5.47 -5.53 -18.77
CA GLY A 60 4.10 -5.64 -19.27
C GLY A 60 3.08 -6.13 -18.25
N PHE A 61 3.35 -5.99 -16.94
CA PHE A 61 2.32 -6.18 -15.92
C PHE A 61 1.31 -5.04 -16.00
N THR A 62 0.03 -5.38 -15.97
CA THR A 62 -1.08 -4.43 -16.15
C THR A 62 -1.93 -4.25 -14.89
N ASP A 63 -1.82 -5.17 -13.95
CA ASP A 63 -2.51 -5.10 -12.68
C ASP A 63 -1.55 -5.47 -11.54
N ILE A 64 -1.36 -4.53 -10.63
CA ILE A 64 -0.46 -4.66 -9.50
C ILE A 64 -1.26 -4.48 -8.22
N LEU A 65 -1.25 -5.48 -7.36
CA LEU A 65 -1.80 -5.39 -6.02
C LEU A 65 -0.66 -5.13 -5.04
N ILE A 66 -0.80 -4.16 -4.16
CA ILE A 66 0.18 -3.87 -3.10
C ILE A 66 -0.53 -3.98 -1.76
N GLY A 67 -0.05 -4.86 -0.91
CA GLY A 67 -0.62 -5.06 0.41
C GLY A 67 0.43 -5.10 1.52
N GLY A 68 0.05 -4.62 2.69
CA GLY A 68 0.93 -4.64 3.84
C GLY A 68 0.46 -3.75 4.99
N PHE A 69 1.26 -3.72 6.03
CA PHE A 69 0.97 -2.92 7.22
C PHE A 69 0.86 -1.43 6.89
N VAL A 70 -0.23 -0.83 7.36
CA VAL A 70 -0.55 0.59 7.11
C VAL A 70 0.58 1.53 7.52
N GLY A 71 1.33 1.21 8.57
CA GLY A 71 2.46 2.03 9.01
C GLY A 71 3.55 2.25 7.96
N LYS A 72 3.70 1.37 6.98
CA LYS A 72 4.57 1.59 5.81
C LYS A 72 3.82 2.25 4.66
N LEU A 73 2.61 1.77 4.36
CA LEU A 73 1.85 2.20 3.19
C LEU A 73 1.26 3.61 3.32
N VAL A 74 1.09 4.14 4.52
CA VAL A 74 0.75 5.56 4.75
C VAL A 74 1.70 6.51 4.01
N LYS A 75 2.98 6.20 3.96
CA LYS A 75 3.98 7.01 3.24
C LYS A 75 3.68 7.10 1.74
N VAL A 76 3.17 6.03 1.17
CA VAL A 76 2.79 5.98 -0.25
C VAL A 76 1.61 6.93 -0.53
N ALA A 77 0.71 7.10 0.43
CA ALA A 77 -0.39 8.06 0.34
C ALA A 77 0.08 9.54 0.30
N SER A 78 1.32 9.81 0.66
CA SER A 78 1.98 11.12 0.46
C SER A 78 2.86 11.20 -0.78
N GLY A 79 2.90 10.14 -1.60
CA GLY A 79 3.74 10.05 -2.80
C GLY A 79 5.17 9.57 -2.55
N THR A 80 5.48 9.09 -1.35
CA THR A 80 6.80 8.54 -1.02
C THR A 80 6.91 7.11 -1.51
N MET A 81 7.67 6.89 -2.58
CA MET A 81 7.80 5.58 -3.23
C MET A 81 8.94 4.73 -2.68
N ASN A 82 9.82 5.26 -1.86
CA ASN A 82 10.77 4.52 -1.05
C ASN A 82 10.40 4.69 0.42
N THR A 83 9.87 3.65 1.03
CA THR A 83 9.31 3.71 2.39
C THR A 83 10.34 3.55 3.51
N HIS A 84 11.63 3.51 3.19
CA HIS A 84 12.69 3.43 4.18
C HIS A 84 12.72 4.70 5.04
N SER A 85 12.81 4.54 6.36
CA SER A 85 12.74 5.67 7.32
C SER A 85 13.86 6.70 7.15
N HIS A 86 15.03 6.28 6.63
CA HIS A 86 16.14 7.20 6.31
C HIS A 86 15.91 8.06 5.06
N VAL A 87 14.95 7.69 4.21
CA VAL A 87 14.61 8.46 3.01
C VAL A 87 13.58 9.53 3.34
N ALA A 88 12.50 9.13 3.96
CA ALA A 88 11.43 10.02 4.41
C ALA A 88 10.60 9.34 5.50
N ASP A 89 10.09 10.15 6.40
CA ASP A 89 9.01 9.70 7.30
C ASP A 89 7.76 10.59 7.10
N GLY A 90 6.93 10.97 7.36
CA GLY A 90 5.74 11.79 7.04
C GLY A 90 4.46 11.01 7.28
N ARG A 91 4.55 9.89 8.01
CA ARG A 91 3.39 9.05 8.36
C ARG A 91 2.37 9.82 9.19
N ILE A 92 2.82 10.47 10.23
CA ILE A 92 1.96 11.22 11.16
C ILE A 92 1.37 12.44 10.47
N GLU A 93 2.18 13.18 9.73
CA GLU A 93 1.74 14.35 8.96
C GLU A 93 0.68 13.97 7.91
N THR A 94 0.84 12.82 7.26
CA THR A 94 -0.14 12.32 6.29
C THR A 94 -1.47 11.97 6.98
N ILE A 95 -1.43 11.30 8.13
CA ILE A 95 -2.62 11.00 8.93
C ILE A 95 -3.29 12.31 9.39
N CYS A 96 -2.52 13.27 9.87
CA CYS A 96 -3.04 14.59 10.27
C CYS A 96 -3.75 15.30 9.12
N THR A 97 -3.16 15.27 7.92
CA THR A 97 -3.76 15.88 6.73
C THR A 97 -5.12 15.27 6.41
N HIS A 98 -5.20 13.94 6.37
CA HIS A 98 -6.45 13.26 6.08
C HIS A 98 -7.47 13.44 7.21
N ALA A 99 -7.07 13.44 8.47
CA ALA A 99 -7.94 13.77 9.60
C ALA A 99 -8.53 15.18 9.46
N ALA A 100 -7.71 16.17 9.08
CA ALA A 100 -8.17 17.54 8.84
C ALA A 100 -9.16 17.63 7.69
N LEU A 101 -8.94 16.92 6.59
CA LEU A 101 -9.86 16.85 5.46
C LEU A 101 -11.20 16.22 5.83
N HIS A 102 -11.24 15.36 6.83
CA HIS A 102 -12.46 14.78 7.42
C HIS A 102 -13.05 15.60 8.57
N GLY A 103 -12.58 16.85 8.74
CA GLY A 103 -13.18 17.78 9.70
C GLY A 103 -12.73 17.57 11.15
N ALA A 104 -11.63 16.87 11.39
CA ALA A 104 -11.10 16.72 12.73
C ALA A 104 -10.75 18.11 13.35
N PRO A 105 -11.15 18.37 14.60
CA PRO A 105 -10.80 19.61 15.25
C PRO A 105 -9.29 19.69 15.51
N THR A 106 -8.74 20.89 15.59
CA THR A 106 -7.31 21.13 15.80
C THR A 106 -6.77 20.39 17.04
N SER A 107 -7.56 20.25 18.09
CA SER A 107 -7.17 19.50 19.29
C SER A 107 -6.91 18.02 19.01
N VAL A 108 -7.69 17.41 18.15
CA VAL A 108 -7.50 16.00 17.72
C VAL A 108 -6.28 15.89 16.80
N ILE A 109 -6.13 16.82 15.86
CA ILE A 109 -4.96 16.86 14.97
C ILE A 109 -3.66 16.96 15.77
N LYS A 110 -3.63 17.80 16.80
CA LYS A 110 -2.48 17.90 17.71
C LYS A 110 -2.19 16.59 18.45
N LYS A 111 -3.23 15.91 18.96
CA LYS A 111 -3.06 14.58 19.58
C LYS A 111 -2.43 13.58 18.62
N ILE A 112 -2.87 13.54 17.37
CA ILE A 112 -2.31 12.67 16.34
C ILE A 112 -0.86 13.07 16.03
N TYR A 113 -0.61 14.37 15.88
CA TYR A 113 0.71 14.90 15.57
C TYR A 113 1.76 14.56 16.62
N ASP A 114 1.38 14.53 17.88
CA ASP A 114 2.25 14.20 19.01
C ASP A 114 2.52 12.69 19.15
N CYS A 115 1.91 11.84 18.32
CA CYS A 115 2.16 10.41 18.33
C CYS A 115 3.55 10.07 17.78
N LEU A 116 4.24 9.16 18.47
CA LEU A 116 5.54 8.64 18.02
C LEU A 116 5.42 7.46 17.05
N THR A 117 4.27 6.80 17.02
CA THR A 117 4.04 5.60 16.20
C THR A 117 2.72 5.66 15.46
N THR A 118 2.67 5.00 14.31
CA THR A 118 1.42 4.85 13.56
C THR A 118 0.34 4.13 14.38
N LYS A 119 0.71 3.14 15.19
CA LYS A 119 -0.25 2.46 16.07
C LYS A 119 -0.91 3.39 17.08
N ALA A 120 -0.15 4.30 17.68
CA ALA A 120 -0.70 5.30 18.58
C ALA A 120 -1.67 6.25 17.86
N ALA A 121 -1.31 6.70 16.66
CA ALA A 121 -2.17 7.52 15.83
C ALA A 121 -3.46 6.79 15.41
N MET A 122 -3.37 5.52 15.02
CA MET A 122 -4.53 4.68 14.66
C MET A 122 -5.55 4.60 15.81
N LYS A 123 -5.08 4.46 17.05
CA LYS A 123 -5.95 4.42 18.22
C LYS A 123 -6.73 5.73 18.39
N ILE A 124 -6.08 6.88 18.21
CA ILE A 124 -6.77 8.19 18.28
C ILE A 124 -7.79 8.31 17.15
N VAL A 125 -7.44 7.92 15.93
CA VAL A 125 -8.34 7.92 14.77
C VAL A 125 -9.59 7.11 15.05
N GLU A 126 -9.45 5.92 15.64
CA GLU A 126 -10.58 5.07 16.03
C GLU A 126 -11.44 5.72 17.13
N GLU A 127 -10.82 6.18 18.21
CA GLU A 127 -11.50 6.82 19.34
C GLU A 127 -12.29 8.09 18.93
N GLU A 128 -11.78 8.82 17.96
CA GLU A 128 -12.38 10.06 17.45
C GLU A 128 -13.35 9.85 16.27
N GLY A 129 -13.61 8.58 15.89
CA GLY A 129 -14.55 8.24 14.83
C GLY A 129 -14.11 8.65 13.42
N LEU A 130 -12.81 8.71 13.16
CA LEU A 130 -12.22 9.16 11.90
C LEU A 130 -11.80 8.00 10.97
N MET A 131 -12.41 6.83 11.12
CA MET A 131 -11.99 5.62 10.37
C MET A 131 -12.09 5.77 8.85
N ASP A 132 -12.92 6.69 8.35
CA ASP A 132 -13.07 6.95 6.91
C ASP A 132 -11.81 7.54 6.25
N ILE A 133 -10.83 8.00 7.03
CA ILE A 133 -9.56 8.45 6.46
C ILE A 133 -8.77 7.32 5.81
N TRP A 134 -8.92 6.08 6.28
CA TRP A 134 -8.12 4.94 5.80
C TRP A 134 -8.44 4.56 4.36
N PRO A 135 -9.73 4.41 3.94
CA PRO A 135 -10.07 4.20 2.54
C PRO A 135 -9.57 5.32 1.63
N ASP A 136 -9.70 6.58 2.05
CA ASP A 136 -9.24 7.73 1.27
C ASP A 136 -7.71 7.73 1.12
N MET A 137 -6.98 7.35 2.16
CA MET A 137 -5.53 7.21 2.10
C MET A 137 -5.11 6.04 1.21
N ALA A 138 -5.83 4.91 1.25
CA ALA A 138 -5.58 3.78 0.36
C ALA A 138 -5.81 4.17 -1.11
N GLN A 139 -6.88 4.93 -1.38
CA GLN A 139 -7.15 5.47 -2.71
C GLN A 139 -6.07 6.43 -3.17
N LYS A 140 -5.61 7.33 -2.30
CA LYS A 140 -4.54 8.27 -2.62
C LYS A 140 -3.21 7.55 -2.91
N ALA A 141 -2.90 6.51 -2.14
CA ALA A 141 -1.75 5.65 -2.40
C ALA A 141 -1.83 4.96 -3.78
N SER A 142 -3.01 4.44 -4.13
CA SER A 142 -3.27 3.87 -5.46
C SER A 142 -2.99 4.87 -6.58
N GLU A 143 -3.50 6.10 -6.46
CA GLU A 143 -3.29 7.17 -7.45
C GLU A 143 -1.80 7.49 -7.65
N TYR A 144 -1.03 7.62 -6.57
CA TYR A 144 0.42 7.84 -6.66
C TYR A 144 1.15 6.66 -7.30
N CYS A 145 0.75 5.43 -6.96
CA CYS A 145 1.33 4.24 -7.59
C CYS A 145 1.01 4.15 -9.09
N GLU A 146 -0.23 4.45 -9.49
CA GLU A 146 -0.61 4.50 -10.90
C GLU A 146 0.10 5.62 -11.67
N LYS A 147 0.37 6.76 -11.02
CA LYS A 147 1.22 7.80 -11.59
C LYS A 147 2.65 7.31 -11.79
N THR A 148 3.22 6.59 -10.83
CA THR A 148 4.54 5.96 -10.94
C THR A 148 4.56 4.90 -12.03
N ALA A 149 3.47 4.18 -12.23
CA ALA A 149 3.27 3.24 -13.33
C ALA A 149 3.04 3.92 -14.70
N HIS A 150 3.15 5.24 -14.79
CA HIS A 150 2.87 6.03 -16.00
C HIS A 150 1.48 5.74 -16.61
N LYS A 151 0.50 5.40 -15.76
CA LYS A 151 -0.86 4.97 -16.16
C LYS A 151 -0.90 3.71 -17.05
N MET A 152 0.18 2.94 -17.09
CA MET A 152 0.28 1.69 -17.85
C MET A 152 -0.20 0.46 -17.07
N ALA A 153 -0.42 0.59 -15.77
CA ALA A 153 -0.98 -0.45 -14.91
C ALA A 153 -2.00 0.12 -13.93
N ARG A 154 -3.01 -0.68 -13.59
CA ARG A 154 -3.86 -0.43 -12.43
C ARG A 154 -3.12 -0.88 -11.17
N VAL A 155 -3.18 -0.09 -10.12
CA VAL A 155 -2.54 -0.44 -8.85
C VAL A 155 -3.57 -0.40 -7.73
N GLY A 156 -3.90 -1.56 -7.18
CA GLY A 156 -4.76 -1.69 -6.01
C GLY A 156 -3.94 -1.70 -4.73
N ILE A 157 -4.47 -1.06 -3.69
CA ILE A 157 -3.81 -0.96 -2.37
C ILE A 157 -4.68 -1.61 -1.31
N ILE A 158 -4.08 -2.42 -0.45
CA ILE A 158 -4.71 -2.98 0.75
C ILE A 158 -3.86 -2.61 1.97
N PHE A 159 -4.47 -1.89 2.90
CA PHE A 159 -3.90 -1.62 4.22
C PHE A 159 -4.27 -2.72 5.20
N LEU A 160 -3.27 -3.29 5.86
CA LEU A 160 -3.45 -4.16 7.01
C LEU A 160 -3.18 -3.37 8.30
N ASP A 161 -3.93 -3.69 9.35
CA ASP A 161 -3.70 -3.15 10.70
C ASP A 161 -2.58 -3.88 11.44
N GLY A 162 -2.40 -3.56 12.73
CA GLY A 162 -1.38 -4.17 13.57
C GLY A 162 -1.62 -5.65 13.93
N GLN A 163 -2.81 -6.20 13.65
CA GLN A 163 -3.18 -7.61 13.82
C GLN A 163 -3.28 -8.36 12.49
N ASN A 164 -2.84 -7.75 11.38
CA ASN A 164 -2.96 -8.28 10.01
C ASN A 164 -4.41 -8.44 9.51
N GLU A 165 -5.35 -7.68 10.09
CA GLU A 165 -6.70 -7.58 9.57
C GLU A 165 -6.77 -6.49 8.48
N ILE A 166 -7.72 -6.61 7.56
CA ILE A 166 -7.93 -5.60 6.52
C ILE A 166 -8.47 -4.32 7.16
N LEU A 167 -7.69 -3.25 7.09
CA LEU A 167 -8.09 -1.94 7.57
C LEU A 167 -8.86 -1.15 6.50
N ALA A 168 -8.34 -1.13 5.29
CA ALA A 168 -8.93 -0.42 4.15
C ALA A 168 -8.34 -0.90 2.83
N ALA A 169 -8.99 -0.55 1.73
CA ALA A 169 -8.51 -0.80 0.38
C ALA A 169 -8.86 0.35 -0.55
N SER A 170 -8.14 0.48 -1.67
CA SER A 170 -8.44 1.44 -2.72
C SER A 170 -9.74 1.10 -3.46
N GLU A 171 -10.36 2.09 -4.11
CA GLU A 171 -11.66 1.94 -4.79
C GLU A 171 -11.62 0.89 -5.91
N ASN A 172 -10.48 0.76 -6.61
CA ASN A 172 -10.29 -0.19 -7.70
C ASN A 172 -9.96 -1.62 -7.27
N ILE A 173 -10.06 -1.92 -5.96
CA ILE A 173 -9.56 -3.19 -5.41
C ILE A 173 -10.25 -4.41 -6.02
N LYS A 174 -11.55 -4.33 -6.30
CA LYS A 174 -12.31 -5.44 -6.87
C LYS A 174 -11.81 -5.82 -8.27
N GLU A 175 -11.54 -4.83 -9.11
CA GLU A 175 -11.02 -5.02 -10.46
C GLU A 175 -9.62 -5.62 -10.44
N VAL A 176 -8.73 -5.10 -9.59
CA VAL A 176 -7.35 -5.59 -9.47
C VAL A 176 -7.33 -7.01 -8.89
N LEU A 177 -8.09 -7.30 -7.84
CA LEU A 177 -8.22 -8.65 -7.29
C LEU A 177 -8.77 -9.64 -8.32
N SER A 178 -9.80 -9.25 -9.05
CA SER A 178 -10.39 -10.10 -10.12
C SER A 178 -9.36 -10.44 -11.20
N ALA A 179 -8.50 -9.49 -11.57
CA ALA A 179 -7.41 -9.72 -12.52
C ALA A 179 -6.34 -10.66 -11.93
N CYS A 180 -5.96 -10.50 -10.67
CA CYS A 180 -4.95 -11.32 -9.98
C CYS A 180 -5.39 -12.77 -9.71
N LYS A 181 -6.69 -13.08 -9.82
CA LYS A 181 -7.26 -14.40 -9.55
C LYS A 181 -7.52 -15.25 -10.81
N LYS A 182 -7.36 -14.67 -11.99
CA LYS A 182 -7.48 -15.37 -13.27
C LYS A 182 -6.17 -16.06 -13.65
#